data_48dd10878c63d241de6e104f680b95dc
#
_entry.id   48dd10878c63d241de6e104f680b95dc
#
_cell.length_a   1.000
_cell.length_b   1.000
_cell.length_c   1.000
_cell.angle_alpha   90.00
_cell.angle_beta   90.00
_cell.angle_gamma   90.00
#
_symmetry.space_group_name_H-M   'P 1'
#
loop_
_entity.id
_entity.type
_entity.pdbx_description
1 polymer ?
#
loop_
_entity_poly.entity_id
_entity_poly.type
_entity_poly.pdbx_seq_one_letter_code
_entity_poly.pdbx_strand_id
1 'polypeptide(L)'
;MKNKNFLVTGGTGFIGAGICKMLLMLGHNVTILDNNSRGKISRILKIEKKIKFIKGDIRDKKKVFHSMKNIDAVIHLAYINGTKFFYQKPDLILDVAVKGLVNIFDGCIKYKIKELYLASSSEVYQTPVKIPTDESEPLKIPNIYNPRYSYG
;
A
#
# COMPACT_ATOMS: atom_id res chain seq x y z
N MET A 1 16.93 14.05 -11.87
CA MET A 1 15.54 13.54 -12.09
C MET A 1 14.55 14.64 -11.76
N LYS A 2 13.43 14.74 -12.49
CA LYS A 2 12.38 15.73 -12.21
C LYS A 2 11.74 15.43 -10.85
N ASN A 3 11.56 16.44 -10.01
CA ASN A 3 10.86 16.32 -8.72
C ASN A 3 9.40 15.87 -8.98
N LYS A 4 8.92 14.86 -8.24
CA LYS A 4 7.55 14.34 -8.31
C LYS A 4 6.89 14.41 -6.94
N ASN A 5 5.56 14.46 -6.95
CA ASN A 5 4.73 14.36 -5.75
C ASN A 5 4.23 12.91 -5.60
N PHE A 6 4.68 12.23 -4.57
CA PHE A 6 4.28 10.85 -4.28
C PHE A 6 3.21 10.80 -3.19
N LEU A 7 2.20 9.96 -3.38
CA LEU A 7 1.34 9.49 -2.32
C LEU A 7 1.79 8.09 -1.90
N VAL A 8 2.11 7.92 -0.62
CA VAL A 8 2.41 6.61 -0.03
C VAL A 8 1.29 6.24 0.94
N THR A 9 0.47 5.26 0.59
CA THR A 9 -0.51 4.70 1.54
C THR A 9 0.19 3.67 2.43
N GLY A 10 -0.15 3.62 3.71
CA GLY A 10 0.60 2.79 4.66
C GLY A 10 2.00 3.32 5.00
N GLY A 11 2.22 4.63 4.81
CA GLY A 11 3.53 5.26 4.95
C GLY A 11 4.10 5.29 6.37
N THR A 12 3.30 5.00 7.42
CA THR A 12 3.78 4.83 8.79
C THR A 12 4.11 3.36 9.14
N GLY A 13 3.86 2.45 8.20
CA GLY A 13 4.26 1.05 8.27
C GLY A 13 5.79 0.89 8.21
N PHE A 14 6.28 -0.34 8.37
CA PHE A 14 7.73 -0.61 8.34
C PHE A 14 8.33 -0.29 6.96
N ILE A 15 7.79 -0.87 5.91
CA ILE A 15 8.24 -0.66 4.52
C ILE A 15 7.96 0.79 4.09
N GLY A 16 6.73 1.27 4.32
CA GLY A 16 6.30 2.61 3.90
C GLY A 16 7.17 3.72 4.46
N ALA A 17 7.56 3.66 5.72
CA ALA A 17 8.43 4.66 6.34
C ALA A 17 9.84 4.68 5.70
N GLY A 18 10.37 3.51 5.32
CA GLY A 18 11.63 3.40 4.59
C GLY A 18 11.54 4.05 3.21
N ILE A 19 10.48 3.74 2.46
CA ILE A 19 10.23 4.32 1.13
C ILE A 19 10.07 5.84 1.22
N CYS A 20 9.29 6.35 2.19
CA CYS A 20 9.12 7.80 2.37
C CYS A 20 10.46 8.51 2.61
N LYS A 21 11.35 7.94 3.43
CA LYS A 21 12.69 8.49 3.66
C LYS A 21 13.51 8.52 2.38
N MET A 22 13.51 7.43 1.62
CA MET A 22 14.25 7.34 0.36
C MET A 22 13.74 8.35 -0.67
N LEU A 23 12.43 8.48 -0.84
CA LEU A 23 11.83 9.45 -1.76
C LEU A 23 12.24 10.89 -1.42
N LEU A 24 12.24 11.26 -0.13
CA LEU A 24 12.70 12.56 0.32
C LEU A 24 14.19 12.78 0.06
N MET A 25 15.04 11.76 0.25
CA MET A 25 16.47 11.83 -0.06
C MET A 25 16.73 12.03 -1.55
N LEU A 26 15.87 11.49 -2.40
CA LEU A 26 15.91 11.67 -3.85
C LEU A 26 15.30 13.01 -4.31
N GLY A 27 14.87 13.87 -3.39
CA GLY A 27 14.34 15.21 -3.68
C GLY A 27 12.87 15.23 -4.09
N HIS A 28 12.10 14.16 -3.83
CA HIS A 28 10.68 14.11 -4.12
C HIS A 28 9.84 14.67 -2.97
N ASN A 29 8.62 15.12 -3.26
CA ASN A 29 7.62 15.47 -2.25
C ASN A 29 6.81 14.24 -1.87
N VAL A 30 6.53 14.09 -0.57
CA VAL A 30 5.84 12.91 -0.05
C VAL A 30 4.59 13.30 0.73
N THR A 31 3.46 12.74 0.32
CA THR A 31 2.22 12.71 1.08
C THR A 31 2.00 11.29 1.61
N ILE A 32 1.65 11.15 2.89
CA ILE A 32 1.32 9.87 3.50
C ILE A 32 -0.18 9.84 3.81
N LEU A 33 -0.87 8.75 3.43
CA LEU A 33 -2.21 8.40 3.90
C LEU A 33 -2.10 7.13 4.75
N ASP A 34 -2.40 7.24 6.05
CA ASP A 34 -2.33 6.11 6.98
C ASP A 34 -3.33 6.30 8.13
N ASN A 35 -3.99 5.24 8.57
CA ASN A 35 -4.89 5.29 9.74
C ASN A 35 -4.18 4.94 11.05
N ASN A 36 -2.90 4.56 10.97
CA ASN A 36 -2.05 4.10 12.07
C ASN A 36 -2.57 2.85 12.80
N SER A 37 -3.42 2.04 12.16
CA SER A 37 -3.91 0.80 12.76
C SER A 37 -2.78 -0.22 13.01
N ARG A 38 -1.76 -0.21 12.15
CA ARG A 38 -0.53 -1.02 12.25
C ARG A 38 0.75 -0.20 12.14
N GLY A 39 0.63 0.98 11.57
CA GLY A 39 1.71 1.96 11.48
C GLY A 39 2.03 2.60 12.84
N LYS A 40 3.21 3.21 12.93
CA LYS A 40 3.64 3.99 14.10
C LYS A 40 4.22 5.32 13.64
N ILE A 41 3.65 6.42 14.12
CA ILE A 41 4.14 7.79 13.84
C ILE A 41 5.63 7.93 14.18
N SER A 42 6.10 7.24 15.22
CA SER A 42 7.52 7.27 15.61
C SER A 42 8.49 6.90 14.49
N ARG A 43 8.06 6.12 13.49
CA ARG A 43 8.90 5.75 12.35
C ARG A 43 9.19 6.91 11.39
N ILE A 44 8.33 7.91 11.38
CA ILE A 44 8.42 9.08 10.49
C ILE A 44 8.77 10.39 11.21
N LEU A 45 8.95 10.40 12.54
CA LEU A 45 9.25 11.61 13.32
C LEU A 45 10.43 12.42 12.74
N LYS A 46 11.49 11.74 12.31
CA LYS A 46 12.68 12.43 11.76
C LYS A 46 12.43 13.14 10.43
N ILE A 47 11.35 12.80 9.74
CA ILE A 47 10.98 13.36 8.43
C ILE A 47 9.63 14.09 8.47
N GLU A 48 8.96 14.15 9.61
CA GLU A 48 7.61 14.67 9.76
C GLU A 48 7.43 16.08 9.18
N LYS A 49 8.40 16.96 9.43
CA LYS A 49 8.38 18.34 8.90
C LYS A 49 8.54 18.45 7.39
N LYS A 50 8.95 17.37 6.72
CA LYS A 50 9.21 17.32 5.27
C LYS A 50 8.12 16.57 4.49
N ILE A 51 7.11 16.05 5.18
CA ILE A 51 6.03 15.27 4.58
C ILE A 51 4.67 15.91 4.88
N LYS A 52 3.69 15.62 4.02
CA LYS A 52 2.28 15.88 4.32
C LYS A 52 1.66 14.61 4.85
N PHE A 53 1.32 14.57 6.15
CA PHE A 53 0.63 13.44 6.75
C PHE A 53 -0.88 13.66 6.80
N ILE A 54 -1.63 12.69 6.26
CA ILE A 54 -3.08 12.65 6.28
C ILE A 54 -3.51 11.40 7.05
N LYS A 55 -4.09 11.59 8.23
CA LYS A 55 -4.69 10.48 8.98
C LYS A 55 -6.00 10.08 8.32
N GLY A 56 -6.07 8.85 7.81
CA GLY A 56 -7.27 8.36 7.13
C GLY A 56 -7.18 6.90 6.73
N ASP A 57 -8.34 6.30 6.52
CA ASP A 57 -8.50 4.93 6.06
C ASP A 57 -8.67 4.92 4.54
N ILE A 58 -8.05 3.97 3.85
CA ILE A 58 -8.17 3.82 2.39
C ILE A 58 -9.58 3.43 1.94
N ARG A 59 -10.41 2.91 2.84
CA ARG A 59 -11.83 2.66 2.57
C ARG A 59 -12.66 3.94 2.51
N ASP A 60 -12.17 5.04 3.08
CA ASP A 60 -12.81 6.36 2.99
C ASP A 60 -12.43 7.04 1.66
N LYS A 61 -13.34 6.94 0.68
CA LYS A 61 -13.17 7.53 -0.65
C LYS A 61 -12.85 9.02 -0.61
N LYS A 62 -13.45 9.77 0.34
CA LYS A 62 -13.21 11.22 0.45
C LYS A 62 -11.77 11.49 0.91
N LYS A 63 -11.26 10.73 1.88
CA LYS A 63 -9.89 10.83 2.36
C LYS A 63 -8.87 10.44 1.29
N VAL A 64 -9.13 9.34 0.56
CA VAL A 64 -8.29 8.93 -0.56
C VAL A 64 -8.23 10.03 -1.62
N PHE A 65 -9.36 10.52 -2.08
CA PHE A 65 -9.41 11.58 -3.10
C PHE A 65 -8.75 12.87 -2.63
N HIS A 66 -8.93 13.24 -1.36
CA HIS A 66 -8.23 14.40 -0.78
C HIS A 66 -6.71 14.23 -0.80
N SER A 67 -6.22 13.02 -0.50
CA SER A 67 -4.78 12.74 -0.49
C SER A 67 -4.14 12.69 -1.88
N MET A 68 -4.94 12.51 -2.93
CA MET A 68 -4.46 12.38 -4.31
C MET A 68 -4.38 13.70 -5.10
N LYS A 69 -4.77 14.82 -4.49
CA LYS A 69 -4.65 16.13 -5.16
C LYS A 69 -3.18 16.48 -5.40
N ASN A 70 -2.86 16.82 -6.67
CA ASN A 70 -1.52 17.19 -7.11
C ASN A 70 -0.47 16.07 -6.92
N ILE A 71 -0.88 14.80 -7.01
CA ILE A 71 0.00 13.64 -6.95
C ILE A 71 0.34 13.17 -8.37
N ASP A 72 1.62 12.86 -8.59
CA ASP A 72 2.14 12.34 -9.85
C ASP A 72 2.20 10.80 -9.84
N ALA A 73 2.50 10.21 -8.67
CA ALA A 73 2.65 8.77 -8.51
C ALA A 73 2.11 8.28 -7.16
N VAL A 74 1.51 7.09 -7.14
CA VAL A 74 0.99 6.44 -5.93
C VAL A 74 1.78 5.17 -5.65
N ILE A 75 2.23 5.00 -4.40
CA ILE A 75 2.77 3.75 -3.87
C ILE A 75 1.77 3.22 -2.84
N HIS A 76 1.08 2.13 -3.21
CA HIS A 76 0.00 1.57 -2.39
C HIS A 76 0.52 0.39 -1.56
N LEU A 77 0.70 0.64 -0.24
CA LEU A 77 1.19 -0.33 0.74
C LEU A 77 0.22 -0.53 1.91
N ALA A 78 -0.87 0.26 1.96
CA ALA A 78 -1.84 0.15 3.04
C ALA A 78 -2.63 -1.15 2.92
N TYR A 79 -2.37 -2.06 3.84
CA TYR A 79 -3.01 -3.36 3.91
C TYR A 79 -2.98 -3.89 5.35
N ILE A 80 -3.84 -4.85 5.67
CA ILE A 80 -3.82 -5.57 6.95
C ILE A 80 -3.15 -6.91 6.74
N ASN A 81 -1.87 -7.00 7.08
CA ASN A 81 -1.12 -8.25 7.03
C ASN A 81 -1.00 -8.87 8.43
N GLY A 82 -0.88 -10.18 8.49
CA GLY A 82 -0.61 -10.95 9.71
C GLY A 82 -1.54 -12.15 9.84
N THR A 83 -0.94 -13.33 10.05
CA THR A 83 -1.62 -14.62 10.10
C THR A 83 -2.86 -14.62 10.99
N LYS A 84 -2.77 -13.99 12.17
CA LYS A 84 -3.90 -13.88 13.09
C LYS A 84 -5.15 -13.23 12.45
N PHE A 85 -4.95 -12.18 11.64
CA PHE A 85 -6.06 -11.47 11.00
C PHE A 85 -6.71 -12.31 9.90
N PHE A 86 -5.94 -13.06 9.13
CA PHE A 86 -6.46 -13.93 8.08
C PHE A 86 -7.46 -14.97 8.61
N TYR A 87 -7.21 -15.51 9.82
CA TYR A 87 -8.09 -16.49 10.41
C TYR A 87 -9.20 -15.89 11.26
N GLN A 88 -8.96 -14.78 11.95
CA GLN A 88 -9.91 -14.22 12.91
C GLN A 88 -10.80 -13.12 12.37
N LYS A 89 -10.37 -12.43 11.30
CA LYS A 89 -11.06 -11.25 10.72
C LYS A 89 -10.94 -11.22 9.19
N PRO A 90 -11.30 -12.29 8.47
CA PRO A 90 -11.18 -12.34 7.01
C PRO A 90 -12.04 -11.28 6.32
N ASP A 91 -13.23 -10.98 6.87
CA ASP A 91 -14.13 -9.92 6.45
C ASP A 91 -13.45 -8.54 6.46
N LEU A 92 -12.72 -8.21 7.52
CA LEU A 92 -11.96 -6.96 7.62
C LEU A 92 -10.84 -6.89 6.58
N ILE A 93 -10.14 -7.99 6.34
CA ILE A 93 -9.07 -8.05 5.34
C ILE A 93 -9.64 -7.79 3.96
N LEU A 94 -10.70 -8.50 3.56
CA LEU A 94 -11.37 -8.31 2.28
C LEU A 94 -11.92 -6.89 2.14
N ASP A 95 -12.55 -6.34 3.17
CA ASP A 95 -13.09 -5.00 3.16
C ASP A 95 -11.99 -3.95 2.91
N VAL A 96 -10.85 -4.07 3.61
CA VAL A 96 -9.72 -3.16 3.42
C VAL A 96 -9.06 -3.36 2.05
N ALA A 97 -8.84 -4.61 1.64
CA ALA A 97 -8.20 -4.93 0.37
C ALA A 97 -9.02 -4.43 -0.81
N VAL A 98 -10.28 -4.86 -0.91
CA VAL A 98 -11.12 -4.60 -2.09
C VAL A 98 -11.57 -3.15 -2.13
N LYS A 99 -12.22 -2.64 -1.07
CA LYS A 99 -12.69 -1.23 -1.07
C LYS A 99 -11.55 -0.24 -1.13
N GLY A 100 -10.45 -0.53 -0.41
CA GLY A 100 -9.26 0.31 -0.44
C GLY A 100 -8.69 0.42 -1.84
N LEU A 101 -8.47 -0.73 -2.50
CA LEU A 101 -7.90 -0.78 -3.85
C LEU A 101 -8.82 -0.09 -4.88
N VAL A 102 -10.13 -0.33 -4.83
CA VAL A 102 -11.10 0.35 -5.71
C VAL A 102 -11.03 1.86 -5.53
N ASN A 103 -10.98 2.37 -4.29
CA ASN A 103 -10.86 3.80 -4.05
C ASN A 103 -9.54 4.39 -4.59
N ILE A 104 -8.45 3.63 -4.52
CA ILE A 104 -7.14 4.03 -5.10
C ILE A 104 -7.25 4.12 -6.62
N PHE A 105 -7.82 3.11 -7.29
CA PHE A 105 -8.02 3.13 -8.74
C PHE A 105 -8.93 4.28 -9.19
N ASP A 106 -10.06 4.45 -8.54
CA ASP A 106 -10.99 5.56 -8.81
C ASP A 106 -10.29 6.92 -8.68
N GLY A 107 -9.45 7.06 -7.65
CA GLY A 107 -8.66 8.27 -7.44
C GLY A 107 -7.62 8.49 -8.53
N CYS A 108 -6.88 7.43 -8.93
CA CYS A 108 -5.91 7.52 -10.02
C CYS A 108 -6.58 7.93 -11.34
N ILE A 109 -7.73 7.35 -11.67
CA ILE A 109 -8.52 7.72 -12.86
C ILE A 109 -8.96 9.18 -12.78
N LYS A 110 -9.58 9.57 -11.66
CA LYS A 110 -10.11 10.92 -11.46
C LYS A 110 -9.04 11.99 -11.60
N TYR A 111 -7.87 11.79 -11.01
CA TYR A 111 -6.77 12.76 -11.01
C TYR A 111 -5.76 12.54 -12.13
N LYS A 112 -6.03 11.58 -13.03
CA LYS A 112 -5.16 11.24 -14.19
C LYS A 112 -3.72 10.90 -13.76
N ILE A 113 -3.58 10.21 -12.62
CA ILE A 113 -2.29 9.75 -12.11
C ILE A 113 -1.79 8.62 -13.01
N LYS A 114 -0.58 8.75 -13.53
CA LYS A 114 -0.03 7.83 -14.55
C LYS A 114 0.80 6.70 -13.96
N GLU A 115 1.26 6.83 -12.72
CA GLU A 115 2.15 5.87 -12.10
C GLU A 115 1.49 5.34 -10.81
N LEU A 116 1.22 4.04 -10.79
CA LEU A 116 0.72 3.33 -9.63
C LEU A 116 1.58 2.10 -9.37
N TYR A 117 2.19 2.06 -8.19
CA TYR A 117 2.96 0.93 -7.70
C TYR A 117 2.15 0.19 -6.64
N LEU A 118 1.76 -1.04 -6.95
CA LEU A 118 1.06 -1.94 -6.05
C LEU A 118 2.03 -2.94 -5.44
N ALA A 119 2.03 -3.05 -4.12
CA ALA A 119 2.73 -4.15 -3.47
C ALA A 119 1.92 -5.44 -3.68
N SER A 120 2.56 -6.46 -4.23
CA SER A 120 2.05 -7.82 -4.31
C SER A 120 2.69 -8.68 -3.21
N SER A 121 2.51 -9.98 -3.27
CA SER A 121 3.01 -10.93 -2.28
C SER A 121 3.62 -12.15 -2.97
N SER A 122 4.63 -12.76 -2.36
CA SER A 122 5.16 -14.06 -2.79
C SER A 122 4.12 -15.19 -2.69
N GLU A 123 3.04 -14.98 -1.95
CA GLU A 123 1.93 -15.94 -1.82
C GLU A 123 1.25 -16.23 -3.18
N VAL A 124 1.39 -15.34 -4.17
CA VAL A 124 0.85 -15.55 -5.53
C VAL A 124 1.50 -16.73 -6.26
N TYR A 125 2.70 -17.11 -5.87
CA TYR A 125 3.41 -18.26 -6.45
C TYR A 125 3.03 -19.59 -5.79
N GLN A 126 2.39 -19.57 -4.62
CA GLN A 126 2.05 -20.76 -3.83
C GLN A 126 3.30 -21.62 -3.53
N THR A 127 3.32 -22.88 -4.00
CA THR A 127 4.50 -23.73 -4.00
C THR A 127 5.15 -23.63 -5.37
N PRO A 128 6.22 -22.84 -5.53
CA PRO A 128 6.90 -22.68 -6.80
C PRO A 128 7.65 -23.96 -7.19
N VAL A 129 7.83 -24.17 -8.47
CA VAL A 129 8.62 -25.31 -8.99
C VAL A 129 10.12 -25.00 -8.89
N LYS A 130 10.47 -23.72 -9.12
CA LYS A 130 11.86 -23.25 -9.14
C LYS A 130 12.19 -22.42 -7.89
N ILE A 131 13.33 -22.70 -7.27
CA ILE A 131 13.90 -21.93 -6.15
C ILE A 131 15.37 -21.61 -6.47
N PRO A 132 15.80 -20.33 -6.48
CA PRO A 132 14.99 -19.10 -6.26
C PRO A 132 13.91 -18.90 -7.31
N THR A 133 12.76 -18.35 -6.88
CA THR A 133 11.61 -18.07 -7.74
C THR A 133 11.79 -16.74 -8.45
N ASP A 134 11.65 -16.72 -9.76
CA ASP A 134 11.65 -15.51 -10.58
C ASP A 134 10.26 -15.22 -11.18
N GLU A 135 10.12 -14.09 -11.88
CA GLU A 135 8.85 -13.62 -12.43
C GLU A 135 8.31 -14.47 -13.59
N SER A 136 9.08 -15.46 -14.09
CA SER A 136 8.61 -16.41 -15.09
C SER A 136 7.73 -17.52 -14.52
N GLU A 137 7.75 -17.70 -13.18
CA GLU A 137 6.91 -18.69 -12.51
C GLU A 137 5.43 -18.29 -12.61
N PRO A 138 4.54 -19.21 -13.02
CA PRO A 138 3.13 -18.89 -13.19
C PRO A 138 2.46 -18.57 -11.87
N LEU A 139 1.60 -17.53 -11.88
CA LEU A 139 0.76 -17.19 -10.73
C LEU A 139 -0.35 -18.23 -10.59
N LYS A 140 -0.62 -18.66 -9.35
CA LYS A 140 -1.61 -19.70 -9.03
C LYS A 140 -2.73 -19.13 -8.17
N ILE A 141 -3.97 -19.48 -8.53
CA ILE A 141 -5.11 -19.19 -7.65
C ILE A 141 -5.02 -20.17 -6.46
N PRO A 142 -4.97 -19.67 -5.24
CA PRO A 142 -4.79 -20.50 -4.06
C PRO A 142 -6.01 -21.31 -3.72
N ASN A 143 -5.81 -22.35 -2.90
CA ASN A 143 -6.91 -23.12 -2.33
C ASN A 143 -7.74 -22.23 -1.39
N ILE A 144 -9.04 -22.09 -1.69
CA ILE A 144 -10.00 -21.24 -0.95
C ILE A 144 -10.14 -21.64 0.53
N TYR A 145 -9.79 -22.86 0.88
CA TYR A 145 -9.83 -23.33 2.28
C TYR A 145 -8.65 -22.86 3.12
N ASN A 146 -7.64 -22.22 2.50
CA ASN A 146 -6.54 -21.62 3.23
C ASN A 146 -6.69 -20.08 3.24
N PRO A 147 -7.20 -19.48 4.32
CA PRO A 147 -7.46 -18.04 4.39
C PRO A 147 -6.21 -17.18 4.12
N ARG A 148 -5.04 -17.66 4.51
CA ARG A 148 -3.79 -16.94 4.30
C ARG A 148 -3.49 -16.70 2.82
N TYR A 149 -3.76 -17.69 1.99
CA TYR A 149 -3.49 -17.62 0.56
C TYR A 149 -4.66 -17.04 -0.24
N SER A 150 -5.89 -17.15 0.30
CA SER A 150 -7.09 -16.70 -0.42
C SER A 150 -7.34 -15.20 -0.28
N TYR A 151 -6.90 -14.60 0.84
CA TYR A 151 -7.16 -13.20 1.18
C TYR A 151 -5.88 -12.36 1.25
N GLY A 152 -4.71 -12.97 1.12
CA GLY A 152 -3.38 -12.38 1.20
C GLY A 152 -2.82 -11.71 -0.05
#